data_d379a7a89b2c32994467c5597b221de7
#
_entry.id   d379a7a89b2c32994467c5597b221de7
#
_cell.length_a   1.000
_cell.length_b   1.000
_cell.length_c   1.000
_cell.angle_alpha   90.00
_cell.angle_beta   90.00
_cell.angle_gamma   90.00
#
_symmetry.space_group_name_H-M   'P 1'
#
loop_
_entity.id
_entity.type
_entity.pdbx_description
1 polymer ?
#
loop_
_entity_poly.entity_id
_entity_poly.type
_entity_poly.pdbx_seq_one_letter_code
_entity_poly.pdbx_strand_id
1 'polypeptide(L)'
;MPARIRTDNGAPFAGTGLMGLSKLALGWMKLGIVHERIQAGRPQQNGRHERMHRTLKEDTTKPPAVSLRTQQSRFNSFRYVFINELPHEGLNNQVPASFYHSSSVRLPRKPPEFTYPKGPILRRVNNSGDISWHKNRVFISEVFRFEELAFDLVTPGFYRVFFRDMEIGELNAEELRFRSARRVV
;
A
#
# COMPACT_ATOMS: atom_id res chain seq x y z
N MET A 1 -5.81 2.72 13.70
CA MET A 1 -5.30 2.38 12.34
C MET A 1 -6.33 1.53 11.61
N PRO A 2 -6.52 1.67 10.28
CA PRO A 2 -7.35 0.74 9.53
C PRO A 2 -6.66 -0.63 9.41
N ALA A 3 -7.46 -1.71 9.35
CA ALA A 3 -6.93 -3.05 9.06
C ALA A 3 -6.60 -3.23 7.55
N ARG A 4 -7.34 -2.52 6.68
CA ARG A 4 -7.20 -2.60 5.22
C ARG A 4 -7.36 -1.23 4.59
N ILE A 5 -6.65 -1.00 3.48
CA ILE A 5 -6.80 0.19 2.65
C ILE A 5 -6.99 -0.28 1.21
N ARG A 6 -8.10 0.13 0.59
CA ARG A 6 -8.35 -0.11 -0.83
C ARG A 6 -8.02 1.14 -1.64
N THR A 7 -7.28 0.96 -2.72
CA THR A 7 -6.89 2.04 -3.63
C THR A 7 -7.08 1.65 -5.09
N ASP A 8 -6.98 2.63 -5.98
CA ASP A 8 -6.77 2.39 -7.40
C ASP A 8 -5.35 1.87 -7.68
N ASN A 9 -5.02 1.70 -8.97
CA ASN A 9 -3.72 1.25 -9.43
C ASN A 9 -2.79 2.41 -9.84
N GLY A 10 -3.16 3.65 -9.52
CA GLY A 10 -2.37 4.85 -9.82
C GLY A 10 -1.29 5.15 -8.78
N ALA A 11 -0.37 6.04 -9.13
CA ALA A 11 0.57 6.60 -8.17
C ALA A 11 -0.18 7.50 -7.16
N PRO A 12 0.22 7.52 -5.89
CA PRO A 12 1.41 6.88 -5.28
C PRO A 12 1.16 5.46 -4.75
N PHE A 13 -0.01 4.88 -4.97
CA PHE A 13 -0.43 3.62 -4.35
C PHE A 13 0.21 2.40 -5.02
N ALA A 14 0.40 2.47 -6.35
CA ALA A 14 1.08 1.44 -7.11
C ALA A 14 2.33 1.99 -7.79
N GLY A 15 3.32 1.12 -7.98
CA GLY A 15 4.55 1.38 -8.73
C GLY A 15 4.60 0.57 -10.01
N THR A 16 5.58 0.87 -10.85
CA THR A 16 5.89 0.11 -12.09
C THR A 16 6.87 -1.03 -11.82
N GLY A 17 7.49 -1.05 -10.63
CA GLY A 17 8.50 -2.05 -10.25
C GLY A 17 7.91 -3.38 -9.80
N LEU A 18 8.69 -4.10 -9.01
CA LEU A 18 8.40 -5.44 -8.52
C LEU A 18 6.99 -5.57 -7.96
N MET A 19 6.19 -6.50 -8.48
CA MET A 19 4.80 -6.75 -8.09
C MET A 19 3.89 -5.51 -8.09
N GLY A 20 4.32 -4.41 -8.73
CA GLY A 20 3.63 -3.13 -8.70
C GLY A 20 3.60 -2.47 -7.32
N LEU A 21 4.52 -2.82 -6.44
CA LEU A 21 4.63 -2.23 -5.11
C LEU A 21 5.16 -0.79 -5.19
N SER A 22 4.62 0.06 -4.34
CA SER A 22 5.16 1.40 -4.06
C SER A 22 5.76 1.45 -2.67
N LYS A 23 6.60 2.48 -2.40
CA LYS A 23 7.12 2.71 -1.04
C LYS A 23 6.01 2.94 -0.02
N LEU A 24 4.90 3.55 -0.44
CA LEU A 24 3.73 3.75 0.42
C LEU A 24 3.06 2.42 0.77
N ALA A 25 2.85 1.55 -0.23
CA ALA A 25 2.32 0.20 -0.01
C ALA A 25 3.21 -0.61 0.93
N LEU A 26 4.54 -0.54 0.74
CA LEU A 26 5.51 -1.16 1.63
C LEU A 26 5.41 -0.62 3.08
N GLY A 27 5.24 0.69 3.23
CA GLY A 27 5.01 1.32 4.53
C GLY A 27 3.76 0.77 5.23
N TRP A 28 2.66 0.61 4.51
CA TRP A 28 1.43 0.01 5.05
C TRP A 28 1.62 -1.45 5.46
N MET A 29 2.31 -2.24 4.64
CA MET A 29 2.65 -3.64 5.00
C MET A 29 3.49 -3.70 6.27
N LYS A 30 4.45 -2.78 6.45
CA LYS A 30 5.25 -2.69 7.68
C LYS A 30 4.41 -2.35 8.92
N LEU A 31 3.27 -1.69 8.76
CA LEU A 31 2.30 -1.39 9.81
C LEU A 31 1.26 -2.51 9.99
N GLY A 32 1.32 -3.59 9.23
CA GLY A 32 0.32 -4.65 9.26
C GLY A 32 -1.00 -4.28 8.59
N ILE A 33 -1.03 -3.24 7.76
CA ILE A 33 -2.20 -2.83 7.00
C ILE A 33 -2.23 -3.60 5.68
N VAL A 34 -3.32 -4.30 5.41
CA VAL A 34 -3.53 -4.99 4.13
C VAL A 34 -3.84 -3.97 3.04
N HIS A 35 -3.01 -3.92 2.01
CA HIS A 35 -3.25 -3.08 0.84
C HIS A 35 -3.99 -3.87 -0.23
N GLU A 36 -5.23 -3.49 -0.50
CA GLU A 36 -6.07 -4.04 -1.56
C GLU A 36 -6.07 -3.07 -2.74
N ARG A 37 -5.80 -3.57 -3.93
CA ARG A 37 -5.94 -2.80 -5.17
C ARG A 37 -7.18 -3.24 -5.92
N ILE A 38 -7.86 -2.29 -6.56
CA ILE A 38 -8.95 -2.62 -7.48
C ILE A 38 -8.40 -3.46 -8.64
N GLN A 39 -9.24 -4.31 -9.21
CA GLN A 39 -8.89 -5.09 -10.39
C GLN A 39 -8.61 -4.15 -11.57
N ALA A 40 -7.59 -4.50 -12.37
CA ALA A 40 -7.28 -3.75 -13.59
C ALA A 40 -8.51 -3.73 -14.51
N GLY A 41 -8.83 -2.55 -15.06
CA GLY A 41 -9.99 -2.37 -15.94
C GLY A 41 -11.36 -2.32 -15.23
N ARG A 42 -11.40 -2.28 -13.89
CA ARG A 42 -12.65 -2.18 -13.11
C ARG A 42 -12.71 -0.92 -12.25
N PRO A 43 -12.76 0.28 -12.84
CA PRO A 43 -12.83 1.55 -12.09
C PRO A 43 -14.06 1.64 -11.19
N GLN A 44 -15.16 0.97 -11.56
CA GLN A 44 -16.39 0.94 -10.74
C GLN A 44 -16.16 0.39 -9.32
N GLN A 45 -15.10 -0.37 -9.08
CA GLN A 45 -14.73 -0.79 -7.72
C GLN A 45 -14.29 0.38 -6.83
N ASN A 46 -13.92 1.53 -7.43
CA ASN A 46 -13.60 2.79 -6.74
C ASN A 46 -14.69 3.87 -6.92
N GLY A 47 -15.82 3.53 -7.55
CA GLY A 47 -16.88 4.47 -7.94
C GLY A 47 -17.48 5.28 -6.78
N ARG A 48 -17.49 4.72 -5.54
CA ARG A 48 -17.94 5.48 -4.34
C ARG A 48 -17.00 6.64 -4.04
N HIS A 49 -15.70 6.43 -4.15
CA HIS A 49 -14.69 7.45 -3.94
C HIS A 49 -14.73 8.52 -5.04
N GLU A 50 -14.86 8.10 -6.30
CA GLU A 50 -15.00 9.01 -7.45
C GLU A 50 -16.25 9.89 -7.32
N ARG A 51 -17.38 9.30 -6.90
CA ARG A 51 -18.63 10.04 -6.66
C ARG A 51 -18.46 11.08 -5.55
N MET A 52 -17.86 10.71 -4.43
CA MET A 52 -17.56 11.65 -3.34
C MET A 52 -16.68 12.79 -3.81
N HIS A 53 -15.61 12.51 -4.58
CA HIS A 53 -14.74 13.54 -5.13
C HIS A 53 -15.46 14.48 -6.11
N ARG A 54 -16.38 13.96 -6.91
CA ARG A 54 -17.20 14.80 -7.81
C ARG A 54 -18.05 15.76 -7.01
N THR A 55 -18.82 15.27 -6.03
CA THR A 55 -19.65 16.10 -5.16
C THR A 55 -18.81 17.14 -4.41
N LEU A 56 -17.67 16.72 -3.83
CA LEU A 56 -16.74 17.64 -3.17
C LEU A 56 -16.31 18.80 -4.09
N LYS A 57 -15.94 18.49 -5.34
CA LYS A 57 -15.54 19.53 -6.31
C LYS A 57 -16.69 20.46 -6.67
N GLU A 58 -17.86 19.93 -6.89
CA GLU A 58 -19.06 20.73 -7.21
C GLU A 58 -19.41 21.70 -6.09
N ASP A 59 -19.46 21.22 -4.86
CA ASP A 59 -19.91 22.03 -3.70
C ASP A 59 -18.85 23.00 -3.19
N THR A 60 -17.56 22.71 -3.37
CA THR A 60 -16.53 23.50 -2.69
C THR A 60 -15.59 24.27 -3.61
N THR A 61 -15.49 23.89 -4.89
CA THR A 61 -14.52 24.51 -5.82
C THR A 61 -15.16 25.24 -7.01
N LYS A 62 -16.49 25.33 -7.05
CA LYS A 62 -17.21 26.03 -8.12
C LYS A 62 -18.19 27.07 -7.57
N PRO A 63 -17.75 28.35 -7.40
CA PRO A 63 -16.39 28.86 -7.62
C PRO A 63 -15.45 28.52 -6.47
N PRO A 64 -14.11 28.51 -6.71
CA PRO A 64 -13.15 28.32 -5.64
C PRO A 64 -13.17 29.48 -4.65
N ALA A 65 -12.73 29.25 -3.43
CA ALA A 65 -12.64 30.29 -2.43
C ALA A 65 -11.45 31.25 -2.71
N VAL A 66 -11.55 32.46 -2.22
CA VAL A 66 -10.56 33.53 -2.43
C VAL A 66 -9.24 33.31 -1.70
N SER A 67 -9.19 32.38 -0.74
CA SER A 67 -7.97 32.05 0.01
C SER A 67 -7.94 30.59 0.41
N LEU A 68 -6.75 30.05 0.68
CA LEU A 68 -6.55 28.67 1.16
C LEU A 68 -7.28 28.43 2.49
N ARG A 69 -7.28 29.41 3.39
CA ARG A 69 -7.99 29.29 4.68
C ARG A 69 -9.49 29.14 4.47
N THR A 70 -10.08 29.96 3.62
CA THR A 70 -11.51 29.88 3.30
C THR A 70 -11.85 28.61 2.56
N GLN A 71 -10.98 28.18 1.64
CA GLN A 71 -11.14 26.89 0.93
C GLN A 71 -11.10 25.71 1.90
N GLN A 72 -10.17 25.72 2.85
CA GLN A 72 -10.09 24.66 3.89
C GLN A 72 -11.36 24.66 4.77
N SER A 73 -11.90 25.83 5.11
CA SER A 73 -13.16 25.91 5.84
C SER A 73 -14.32 25.28 5.07
N ARG A 74 -14.44 25.54 3.74
CA ARG A 74 -15.44 24.87 2.89
C ARG A 74 -15.26 23.35 2.88
N PHE A 75 -14.03 22.85 2.76
CA PHE A 75 -13.77 21.42 2.83
C PHE A 75 -14.15 20.81 4.19
N ASN A 76 -13.91 21.51 5.27
CA ASN A 76 -14.29 21.05 6.62
C ASN A 76 -15.81 21.00 6.77
N SER A 77 -16.55 22.02 6.27
CA SER A 77 -18.02 22.05 6.27
C SER A 77 -18.58 20.92 5.42
N PHE A 78 -18.07 20.75 4.19
CA PHE A 78 -18.48 19.65 3.32
C PHE A 78 -18.27 18.29 4.01
N ARG A 79 -17.08 18.08 4.60
CA ARG A 79 -16.78 16.83 5.31
C ARG A 79 -17.75 16.57 6.45
N TYR A 80 -18.11 17.61 7.20
CA TYR A 80 -19.05 17.49 8.31
C TYR A 80 -20.44 17.06 7.81
N VAL A 81 -20.98 17.78 6.84
CA VAL A 81 -22.30 17.48 6.23
C VAL A 81 -22.30 16.11 5.59
N PHE A 82 -21.29 15.79 4.77
CA PHE A 82 -21.19 14.51 4.06
C PHE A 82 -21.15 13.30 5.00
N ILE A 83 -20.46 13.42 6.14
CA ILE A 83 -20.30 12.31 7.09
C ILE A 83 -21.47 12.24 8.08
N ASN A 84 -21.99 13.37 8.55
CA ASN A 84 -22.90 13.39 9.70
C ASN A 84 -24.37 13.68 9.34
N GLU A 85 -24.62 14.32 8.19
CA GLU A 85 -25.97 14.80 7.86
C GLU A 85 -26.52 14.20 6.56
N LEU A 86 -25.66 13.88 5.58
CA LEU A 86 -26.10 13.40 4.27
C LEU A 86 -26.38 11.90 4.29
N PRO A 87 -27.65 11.47 4.09
CA PRO A 87 -27.96 10.05 3.96
C PRO A 87 -27.41 9.47 2.65
N HIS A 88 -26.92 8.23 2.70
CA HIS A 88 -26.40 7.53 1.54
C HIS A 88 -27.23 6.30 1.21
N GLU A 89 -27.74 6.20 -0.02
CA GLU A 89 -28.51 5.06 -0.50
C GLU A 89 -27.77 3.71 -0.25
N GLY A 90 -26.46 3.68 -0.55
CA GLY A 90 -25.62 2.50 -0.30
C GLY A 90 -25.40 2.15 1.17
N LEU A 91 -25.95 2.93 2.12
CA LEU A 91 -25.99 2.72 3.56
C LEU A 91 -27.44 2.67 4.08
N ASN A 92 -28.38 2.22 3.25
CA ASN A 92 -29.81 2.19 3.58
C ASN A 92 -30.35 3.55 4.05
N ASN A 93 -29.96 4.61 3.35
CA ASN A 93 -30.31 6.00 3.66
C ASN A 93 -29.88 6.44 5.07
N GLN A 94 -28.82 5.87 5.60
CA GLN A 94 -28.20 6.32 6.85
C GLN A 94 -26.93 7.13 6.56
N VAL A 95 -26.56 7.94 7.55
CA VAL A 95 -25.33 8.75 7.47
C VAL A 95 -24.08 7.91 7.72
N PRO A 96 -22.94 8.19 7.06
CA PRO A 96 -21.70 7.46 7.28
C PRO A 96 -21.24 7.38 8.75
N ALA A 97 -21.49 8.43 9.52
CA ALA A 97 -21.12 8.49 10.93
C ALA A 97 -21.74 7.39 11.78
N SER A 98 -22.93 6.89 11.42
CA SER A 98 -23.60 5.80 12.15
C SER A 98 -22.87 4.44 12.02
N PHE A 99 -22.01 4.30 11.00
CA PHE A 99 -21.22 3.08 10.76
C PHE A 99 -19.74 3.23 11.13
N TYR A 100 -19.27 4.46 11.33
CA TYR A 100 -17.87 4.69 11.60
C TYR A 100 -17.56 4.54 13.09
N HIS A 101 -16.68 3.62 13.39
CA HIS A 101 -16.12 3.45 14.73
C HIS A 101 -14.60 3.65 14.68
N SER A 102 -14.08 4.43 15.62
CA SER A 102 -12.64 4.65 15.74
C SER A 102 -11.94 3.31 16.03
N SER A 103 -10.87 3.02 15.29
CA SER A 103 -10.05 1.84 15.55
C SER A 103 -9.37 1.96 16.93
N SER A 104 -9.40 0.87 17.71
CA SER A 104 -8.66 0.76 18.97
C SER A 104 -7.14 0.69 18.73
N VAL A 105 -6.71 0.31 17.52
CA VAL A 105 -5.30 0.22 17.16
C VAL A 105 -4.76 1.60 16.82
N ARG A 106 -3.84 2.09 17.65
CA ARG A 106 -3.15 3.38 17.43
C ARG A 106 -2.04 3.24 16.41
N LEU A 107 -1.78 4.31 15.66
CA LEU A 107 -0.63 4.37 14.76
C LEU A 107 0.65 4.41 15.60
N PRO A 108 1.56 3.44 15.47
CA PRO A 108 2.82 3.45 16.18
C PRO A 108 3.75 4.55 15.63
N ARG A 109 4.63 5.09 16.47
CA ARG A 109 5.62 6.10 16.04
C ARG A 109 6.62 5.54 15.02
N LYS A 110 6.92 4.24 15.10
CA LYS A 110 7.77 3.50 14.16
C LYS A 110 7.06 2.20 13.80
N PRO A 111 7.22 1.70 12.56
CA PRO A 111 6.71 0.38 12.21
C PRO A 111 7.24 -0.67 13.19
N PRO A 112 6.42 -1.66 13.57
CA PRO A 112 6.88 -2.77 14.41
C PRO A 112 8.07 -3.49 13.77
N GLU A 113 9.02 -3.89 14.59
CA GLU A 113 10.10 -4.77 14.15
C GLU A 113 9.50 -6.11 13.69
N PHE A 114 10.08 -6.64 12.64
CA PHE A 114 9.70 -7.95 12.11
C PHE A 114 10.88 -8.89 12.25
N THR A 115 10.66 -10.00 12.91
CA THR A 115 11.69 -11.04 13.09
C THR A 115 11.35 -12.21 12.19
N TYR A 116 12.24 -12.52 11.27
CA TYR A 116 12.12 -13.72 10.45
C TYR A 116 12.28 -14.99 11.29
N PRO A 117 11.60 -16.09 10.95
CA PRO A 117 11.83 -17.38 11.60
C PRO A 117 13.28 -17.83 11.39
N LYS A 118 13.76 -18.75 12.24
CA LYS A 118 15.08 -19.36 12.05
C LYS A 118 15.07 -20.26 10.81
N GLY A 119 16.15 -20.22 10.03
CA GLY A 119 16.35 -21.07 8.86
C GLY A 119 16.75 -20.30 7.61
N PRO A 120 15.93 -19.34 7.12
CA PRO A 120 16.25 -18.58 5.93
C PRO A 120 17.54 -17.75 6.04
N ILE A 121 18.22 -17.58 4.92
CA ILE A 121 19.34 -16.63 4.81
C ILE A 121 18.79 -15.22 4.72
N LEU A 122 19.27 -14.31 5.57
CA LEU A 122 18.84 -12.91 5.54
C LEU A 122 19.85 -12.07 4.74
N ARG A 123 19.34 -11.17 3.88
CA ARG A 123 20.14 -10.20 3.12
C ARG A 123 19.45 -8.85 3.11
N ARG A 124 20.25 -7.80 3.34
CA ARG A 124 19.78 -6.42 3.27
C ARG A 124 19.96 -5.88 1.87
N VAL A 125 18.92 -5.23 1.37
CA VAL A 125 18.95 -4.54 0.08
C VAL A 125 19.68 -3.21 0.23
N ASN A 126 20.62 -2.94 -0.67
CA ASN A 126 21.41 -1.71 -0.69
C ASN A 126 20.62 -0.53 -1.31
N ASN A 127 21.29 0.63 -1.45
CA ASN A 127 20.68 1.83 -2.04
C ASN A 127 20.33 1.67 -3.53
N SER A 128 20.98 0.77 -4.25
CA SER A 128 20.70 0.53 -5.68
C SER A 128 19.64 -0.54 -5.92
N GLY A 129 19.08 -1.15 -4.85
CA GLY A 129 18.10 -2.23 -4.97
C GLY A 129 18.72 -3.63 -5.07
N ASP A 130 20.05 -3.76 -4.87
CA ASP A 130 20.76 -5.02 -4.94
C ASP A 130 20.97 -5.64 -3.56
N ILE A 131 21.15 -6.96 -3.55
CA ILE A 131 21.71 -7.71 -2.42
C ILE A 131 23.13 -8.19 -2.73
N SER A 132 23.91 -8.48 -1.69
CA SER A 132 25.17 -9.21 -1.82
C SER A 132 24.90 -10.71 -1.69
N TRP A 133 25.28 -11.47 -2.71
CA TRP A 133 25.19 -12.94 -2.74
C TRP A 133 26.54 -13.53 -3.12
N HIS A 134 27.23 -14.16 -2.16
CA HIS A 134 28.58 -14.73 -2.37
C HIS A 134 29.54 -13.76 -3.10
N LYS A 135 29.64 -12.51 -2.61
CA LYS A 135 30.46 -11.43 -3.17
C LYS A 135 29.97 -10.85 -4.51
N ASN A 136 28.95 -11.42 -5.12
CA ASN A 136 28.29 -10.89 -6.30
C ASN A 136 27.11 -9.98 -5.93
N ARG A 137 26.67 -9.14 -6.86
CA ARG A 137 25.46 -8.31 -6.71
C ARG A 137 24.33 -8.92 -7.50
N VAL A 138 23.17 -9.03 -6.88
CA VAL A 138 21.93 -9.45 -7.53
C VAL A 138 20.89 -8.38 -7.33
N PHE A 139 20.38 -7.81 -8.42
CA PHE A 139 19.33 -6.81 -8.38
C PHE A 139 18.00 -7.46 -7.98
N ILE A 140 17.33 -6.90 -7.00
CA ILE A 140 16.00 -7.30 -6.55
C ILE A 140 14.99 -6.23 -6.95
N SER A 141 15.04 -5.07 -6.31
CA SER A 141 14.19 -3.91 -6.61
C SER A 141 14.55 -2.72 -5.73
N GLU A 142 14.44 -1.52 -6.28
CA GLU A 142 14.63 -0.29 -5.51
C GLU A 142 13.54 -0.04 -4.45
N VAL A 143 12.37 -0.64 -4.59
CA VAL A 143 11.28 -0.48 -3.62
C VAL A 143 11.68 -1.00 -2.24
N PHE A 144 12.54 -2.03 -2.18
CA PHE A 144 13.02 -2.66 -0.95
C PHE A 144 14.34 -2.07 -0.43
N ARG A 145 14.78 -0.90 -0.91
CA ARG A 145 16.00 -0.24 -0.39
C ARG A 145 16.01 -0.22 1.12
N PHE A 146 17.13 -0.72 1.70
CA PHE A 146 17.40 -0.80 3.14
C PHE A 146 16.51 -1.78 3.93
N GLU A 147 15.63 -2.51 3.26
CA GLU A 147 14.86 -3.58 3.88
C GLU A 147 15.67 -4.88 3.92
N GLU A 148 15.35 -5.72 4.87
CA GLU A 148 15.89 -7.06 4.99
C GLU A 148 14.94 -8.05 4.30
N LEU A 149 15.49 -8.96 3.52
CA LEU A 149 14.77 -10.03 2.82
C LEU A 149 15.24 -11.37 3.31
N ALA A 150 14.31 -12.34 3.38
CA ALA A 150 14.61 -13.71 3.71
C ALA A 150 14.67 -14.59 2.44
N PHE A 151 15.64 -15.47 2.40
CA PHE A 151 15.89 -16.41 1.30
C PHE A 151 15.76 -17.82 1.85
N ASP A 152 14.65 -18.47 1.54
CA ASP A 152 14.30 -19.80 2.00
C ASP A 152 14.71 -20.84 0.94
N LEU A 153 15.56 -21.78 1.31
CA LEU A 153 16.10 -22.78 0.39
C LEU A 153 15.01 -23.77 -0.02
N VAL A 154 14.77 -23.88 -1.33
CA VAL A 154 13.84 -24.85 -1.92
C VAL A 154 14.58 -26.09 -2.39
N THR A 155 15.61 -25.88 -3.21
CA THR A 155 16.53 -26.89 -3.71
C THR A 155 17.92 -26.27 -3.81
N PRO A 156 19.00 -27.03 -3.86
CA PRO A 156 20.36 -26.50 -4.03
C PRO A 156 20.39 -25.44 -5.15
N GLY A 157 20.86 -24.24 -4.82
CA GLY A 157 20.92 -23.10 -5.74
C GLY A 157 19.62 -22.31 -5.96
N PHE A 158 18.46 -22.78 -5.48
CA PHE A 158 17.17 -22.11 -5.66
C PHE A 158 16.53 -21.70 -4.35
N TYR A 159 16.14 -20.43 -4.23
CA TYR A 159 15.58 -19.85 -3.02
C TYR A 159 14.29 -19.11 -3.31
N ARG A 160 13.26 -19.31 -2.48
CA ARG A 160 12.13 -18.37 -2.42
C ARG A 160 12.55 -17.15 -1.63
N VAL A 161 12.12 -15.99 -2.09
CA VAL A 161 12.49 -14.71 -1.50
C VAL A 161 11.27 -14.05 -0.89
N PHE A 162 11.40 -13.64 0.37
CA PHE A 162 10.32 -13.07 1.15
C PHE A 162 10.67 -11.67 1.66
N PHE A 163 9.69 -10.79 1.61
CA PHE A 163 9.66 -9.60 2.43
C PHE A 163 8.59 -9.77 3.50
N ARG A 164 9.00 -9.90 4.77
CA ARG A 164 8.14 -10.35 5.86
C ARG A 164 7.46 -11.67 5.50
N ASP A 165 6.12 -11.71 5.54
CA ASP A 165 5.33 -12.90 5.21
C ASP A 165 4.97 -13.00 3.72
N MET A 166 5.37 -11.99 2.91
CA MET A 166 5.03 -11.95 1.50
C MET A 166 6.16 -12.52 0.63
N GLU A 167 5.86 -13.56 -0.13
CA GLU A 167 6.75 -14.04 -1.18
C GLU A 167 6.82 -13.02 -2.32
N ILE A 168 8.04 -12.57 -2.63
CA ILE A 168 8.30 -11.55 -3.66
C ILE A 168 8.92 -12.12 -4.92
N GLY A 169 9.39 -13.36 -4.89
CA GLY A 169 9.99 -14.02 -6.05
C GLY A 169 10.93 -15.15 -5.66
N GLU A 170 11.75 -15.54 -6.64
CA GLU A 170 12.72 -16.61 -6.55
C GLU A 170 14.11 -16.14 -6.99
N LEU A 171 15.13 -16.63 -6.31
CA LEU A 171 16.54 -16.45 -6.68
C LEU A 171 17.11 -17.76 -7.20
N ASN A 172 17.63 -17.75 -8.44
CA ASN A 172 18.60 -18.74 -8.91
C ASN A 172 20.00 -18.23 -8.54
N ALA A 173 20.63 -18.86 -7.57
CA ALA A 173 21.91 -18.43 -7.03
C ALA A 173 23.09 -18.78 -7.94
N GLU A 174 22.95 -19.77 -8.83
CA GLU A 174 23.98 -20.16 -9.81
C GLU A 174 24.03 -19.15 -10.96
N GLU A 175 22.86 -18.76 -11.47
CA GLU A 175 22.73 -17.75 -12.51
C GLU A 175 22.82 -16.31 -11.97
N LEU A 176 22.83 -16.11 -10.65
CA LEU A 176 22.73 -14.82 -9.96
C LEU A 176 21.50 -14.01 -10.45
N ARG A 177 20.41 -14.69 -10.68
CA ARG A 177 19.20 -14.11 -11.29
C ARG A 177 18.01 -14.19 -10.36
N PHE A 178 17.41 -13.05 -10.08
CA PHE A 178 16.14 -12.94 -9.38
C PHE A 178 14.98 -12.87 -10.38
N ARG A 179 13.91 -13.61 -10.09
CA ARG A 179 12.64 -13.57 -10.84
C ARG A 179 11.52 -13.17 -9.88
N SER A 180 10.76 -12.14 -10.25
CA SER A 180 9.61 -11.70 -9.46
C SER A 180 8.54 -12.77 -9.39
N ALA A 181 7.90 -12.93 -8.25
CA ALA A 181 6.65 -13.65 -8.14
C ALA A 181 5.60 -13.00 -9.07
N ARG A 182 4.67 -13.79 -9.57
CA ARG A 182 3.54 -13.25 -10.35
C ARG A 182 2.73 -12.33 -9.44
N ARG A 183 2.27 -11.23 -9.99
CA ARG A 183 1.38 -10.29 -9.31
C ARG A 183 0.14 -11.05 -8.83
N VAL A 184 -0.06 -11.15 -7.53
CA VAL A 184 -1.35 -11.58 -6.98
C VAL A 184 -2.32 -10.42 -7.22
N VAL A 185 -3.28 -10.63 -8.11
CA VAL A 185 -4.32 -9.65 -8.46
C VAL A 185 -5.38 -9.62 -7.37
#